data_01a94c8dca78dd893a3deec93939e0cb
#
_entry.id   01a94c8dca78dd893a3deec93939e0cb
#
_cell.length_a   1.000
_cell.length_b   1.000
_cell.length_c   1.000
_cell.angle_alpha   90.00
_cell.angle_beta   90.00
_cell.angle_gamma   90.00
#
_symmetry.space_group_name_H-M   'P 1'
#
loop_
_entity.id
_entity.type
_entity.pdbx_description
1 polymer ?
#
loop_
_entity_poly.entity_id
_entity_poly.type
_entity_poly.pdbx_seq_one_letter_code
_entity_poly.pdbx_strand_id
1 'polypeptide(L)'
;TAKTTGHESARKAVADLAKSGVRLNALAFAARDRLCRGQKDGSPCDVTTCPLALQHYDHRQDAMRDALDQGWVGIDELRGLAEKHQVCPSALAIDLVPWVDLIVCDYNYVFDPGVRLASLTNEGQRQVALLIDEAHNLPDRARRMFSAYISTNRLSKLKQAIGNAHTNCKHALDKIIVSIRDAGQREGVNRDSLLLEKLPSGLRAAIGNFLPIADHILTRGEAASYHEDLLESYFELTTFLKLVDLGNDRTHTLLLEKSRQQLRLRWLCLDPGPLLEKVYEETGPTLIFSATLSPAPYFKRLLGQTSHQTRLRLPSPFPPENLGLLVHTDIATTYRKRAESYDKVAEVLATFALGKPGHYFAFFSSYDYLRQVEEQLRLLREKNLRILSQSSEMSIEERGAFLKHFQEPPSQRARKSLLGLAVLGGVFGEGIDLVGESLIGVAVVGVGLPQVNPENDLIKQRFSELADREDPELGFDFAYTYPGFNRVLQAVGRLIRTESDRGMALLIDERYRQHRYKQLFPEWWQPTVVRSIHDMTDTQEAFWRNR
;
A
#
# COMPACT_ATOMS: atom_id res chain seq x y z
N THR A 1 -11.67 -0.84 0.93
CA THR A 1 -10.67 -0.97 2.01
C THR A 1 -9.32 -1.39 1.47
N ALA A 2 -8.24 -0.96 2.08
CA ALA A 2 -6.87 -1.28 1.64
C ALA A 2 -6.39 -2.66 2.12
N LYS A 3 -7.09 -3.32 3.03
CA LYS A 3 -6.65 -4.57 3.69
C LYS A 3 -7.82 -5.52 3.98
N THR A 4 -7.52 -6.82 4.07
CA THR A 4 -8.48 -7.88 4.41
C THR A 4 -9.13 -7.70 5.80
N THR A 5 -8.46 -7.03 6.73
CA THR A 5 -9.02 -6.69 8.05
C THR A 5 -10.25 -5.79 7.96
N GLY A 6 -10.37 -4.95 6.92
CA GLY A 6 -11.55 -4.15 6.65
C GLY A 6 -12.80 -4.99 6.28
N HIS A 7 -12.60 -6.17 5.71
CA HIS A 7 -13.71 -7.09 5.41
C HIS A 7 -14.40 -7.60 6.69
N GLU A 8 -13.61 -7.93 7.73
CA GLU A 8 -14.17 -8.41 8.99
C GLU A 8 -14.92 -7.30 9.76
N SER A 9 -14.38 -6.08 9.74
CA SER A 9 -15.08 -4.92 10.32
C SER A 9 -16.40 -4.62 9.61
N ALA A 10 -16.42 -4.71 8.27
CA ALA A 10 -17.64 -4.56 7.48
C ALA A 10 -18.65 -5.68 7.76
N ARG A 11 -18.18 -6.94 7.86
CA ARG A 11 -19.03 -8.09 8.21
C ARG A 11 -19.72 -7.89 9.56
N LYS A 12 -18.97 -7.44 10.56
CA LYS A 12 -19.49 -7.13 11.88
C LYS A 12 -20.54 -6.01 11.82
N ALA A 13 -20.26 -4.94 11.08
CA ALA A 13 -21.20 -3.82 10.91
C ALA A 13 -22.51 -4.28 10.24
N VAL A 14 -22.44 -5.12 9.19
CA VAL A 14 -23.63 -5.69 8.53
C VAL A 14 -24.41 -6.58 9.49
N ALA A 15 -23.73 -7.41 10.28
CA ALA A 15 -24.38 -8.25 11.29
C ALA A 15 -25.08 -7.43 12.40
N ASP A 16 -24.48 -6.31 12.83
CA ASP A 16 -25.08 -5.43 13.84
C ASP A 16 -26.28 -4.64 13.26
N LEU A 17 -26.22 -4.22 12.01
CA LEU A 17 -27.37 -3.64 11.30
C LEU A 17 -28.52 -4.65 11.17
N ALA A 18 -28.22 -5.90 10.85
CA ALA A 18 -29.22 -6.95 10.75
C ALA A 18 -29.95 -7.20 12.09
N LYS A 19 -29.23 -7.16 13.23
CA LYS A 19 -29.80 -7.20 14.58
C LYS A 19 -30.76 -6.04 14.85
N SER A 20 -30.49 -4.88 14.24
CA SER A 20 -31.33 -3.68 14.34
C SER A 20 -32.52 -3.69 13.36
N GLY A 21 -32.74 -4.79 12.62
CA GLY A 21 -33.85 -4.94 11.68
C GLY A 21 -33.58 -4.45 10.26
N VAL A 22 -32.36 -3.95 9.97
CA VAL A 22 -31.97 -3.53 8.62
C VAL A 22 -31.51 -4.76 7.83
N ARG A 23 -32.15 -5.02 6.69
CA ARG A 23 -31.75 -6.09 5.77
C ARG A 23 -30.87 -5.51 4.67
N LEU A 24 -29.64 -6.01 4.55
CA LEU A 24 -28.70 -5.66 3.51
C LEU A 24 -28.10 -6.93 2.89
N ASN A 25 -28.08 -6.97 1.58
CA ASN A 25 -27.29 -7.95 0.84
C ASN A 25 -25.88 -7.37 0.62
N ALA A 26 -24.88 -8.02 1.18
CA ALA A 26 -23.50 -7.55 1.17
C ALA A 26 -22.56 -8.59 0.56
N LEU A 27 -21.68 -8.13 -0.34
CA LEU A 27 -20.67 -8.94 -1.02
C LEU A 27 -19.27 -8.49 -0.64
N ALA A 28 -18.45 -9.37 -0.10
CA ALA A 28 -17.02 -9.16 0.04
C ALA A 28 -16.29 -9.64 -1.22
N PHE A 29 -16.01 -8.72 -2.13
CA PHE A 29 -15.39 -9.00 -3.42
C PHE A 29 -13.89 -9.25 -3.27
N ALA A 30 -13.39 -10.35 -3.86
CA ALA A 30 -12.00 -10.78 -3.75
C ALA A 30 -11.41 -11.15 -5.13
N ALA A 31 -10.08 -11.14 -5.21
CA ALA A 31 -9.37 -11.53 -6.42
C ALA A 31 -9.60 -13.02 -6.74
N ARG A 32 -9.54 -13.36 -8.03
CA ARG A 32 -9.75 -14.71 -8.56
C ARG A 32 -8.90 -15.75 -7.84
N ASP A 33 -7.61 -15.47 -7.64
CA ASP A 33 -6.66 -16.39 -7.00
C ASP A 33 -7.06 -16.77 -5.57
N ARG A 34 -7.78 -15.87 -4.89
CA ARG A 34 -8.33 -16.12 -3.55
C ARG A 34 -9.62 -16.93 -3.57
N LEU A 35 -10.40 -16.84 -4.63
CA LEU A 35 -11.70 -17.52 -4.75
C LEU A 35 -11.55 -18.93 -5.32
N CYS A 36 -10.66 -19.13 -6.29
CA CYS A 36 -10.51 -20.36 -7.03
C CYS A 36 -9.72 -21.41 -6.23
N ARG A 37 -10.33 -22.61 -5.99
CA ARG A 37 -9.64 -23.77 -5.41
C ARG A 37 -9.01 -24.71 -6.44
N GLY A 38 -9.33 -24.54 -7.73
CA GLY A 38 -8.85 -25.40 -8.82
C GLY A 38 -7.37 -25.28 -9.12
N GLN A 39 -6.72 -24.21 -8.66
CA GLN A 39 -5.29 -23.94 -8.88
C GLN A 39 -4.42 -24.36 -7.69
N LYS A 40 -4.59 -25.59 -7.18
CA LYS A 40 -3.75 -26.11 -6.07
C LYS A 40 -2.28 -26.28 -6.45
N ASP A 41 -1.99 -26.33 -7.72
CA ASP A 41 -0.67 -26.52 -8.33
C ASP A 41 -0.05 -25.23 -8.88
N GLY A 42 -0.71 -24.09 -8.70
CA GLY A 42 -0.24 -22.79 -9.22
C GLY A 42 -0.42 -22.60 -10.72
N SER A 43 -1.14 -23.49 -11.41
CA SER A 43 -1.45 -23.35 -12.83
C SER A 43 -2.37 -22.15 -13.09
N PRO A 44 -2.21 -21.44 -14.22
CA PRO A 44 -3.11 -20.34 -14.61
C PRO A 44 -4.55 -20.82 -14.75
N CYS A 45 -5.51 -19.94 -14.42
CA CYS A 45 -6.91 -20.25 -14.61
C CYS A 45 -7.25 -20.33 -16.11
N ASP A 46 -7.62 -21.51 -16.56
CA ASP A 46 -8.11 -21.73 -17.93
C ASP A 46 -9.64 -21.91 -17.89
N VAL A 47 -10.35 -20.90 -18.34
CA VAL A 47 -11.82 -20.90 -18.41
C VAL A 47 -12.37 -21.87 -19.45
N THR A 48 -11.55 -22.27 -20.42
CA THR A 48 -11.95 -23.16 -21.52
C THR A 48 -11.94 -24.64 -21.12
N THR A 49 -11.19 -24.98 -20.07
CA THR A 49 -11.06 -26.34 -19.55
C THR A 49 -11.65 -26.53 -18.16
N CYS A 50 -11.91 -25.42 -17.44
CA CYS A 50 -12.45 -25.47 -16.08
C CYS A 50 -13.93 -25.87 -16.07
N PRO A 51 -14.33 -27.02 -15.45
CA PRO A 51 -15.73 -27.46 -15.42
C PRO A 51 -16.67 -26.44 -14.80
N LEU A 52 -16.23 -25.75 -13.73
CA LEU A 52 -17.04 -24.73 -13.04
C LEU A 52 -17.28 -23.48 -13.90
N ALA A 53 -16.33 -23.15 -14.78
CA ALA A 53 -16.49 -22.03 -15.69
C ALA A 53 -17.41 -22.37 -16.86
N LEU A 54 -17.27 -23.59 -17.41
CA LEU A 54 -18.09 -24.08 -18.54
C LEU A 54 -19.57 -24.21 -18.16
N GLN A 55 -19.87 -24.67 -16.96
CA GLN A 55 -21.25 -24.89 -16.48
C GLN A 55 -21.84 -23.65 -15.78
N HIS A 56 -21.08 -22.59 -15.61
CA HIS A 56 -21.46 -21.44 -14.81
C HIS A 56 -22.82 -20.83 -15.22
N TYR A 57 -23.02 -20.61 -16.51
CA TYR A 57 -24.23 -19.93 -17.01
C TYR A 57 -25.50 -20.78 -16.83
N ASP A 58 -25.39 -22.10 -16.79
CA ASP A 58 -26.52 -23.01 -16.63
C ASP A 58 -27.03 -23.04 -15.19
N HIS A 59 -26.14 -22.88 -14.21
CA HIS A 59 -26.44 -23.06 -12.79
C HIS A 59 -26.41 -21.77 -11.97
N ARG A 60 -25.98 -20.64 -12.53
CA ARG A 60 -25.76 -19.40 -11.76
C ARG A 60 -27.00 -18.82 -11.10
N GLN A 61 -28.21 -19.01 -11.67
CA GLN A 61 -29.43 -18.41 -11.14
C GLN A 61 -29.77 -18.92 -9.74
N ASP A 62 -29.65 -20.23 -9.51
CA ASP A 62 -29.92 -20.84 -8.20
C ASP A 62 -28.80 -20.46 -7.21
N ALA A 63 -27.55 -20.41 -7.65
CA ALA A 63 -26.43 -19.95 -6.84
C ALA A 63 -26.61 -18.48 -6.40
N MET A 64 -27.08 -17.61 -7.29
CA MET A 64 -27.34 -16.19 -6.98
C MET A 64 -28.50 -16.05 -5.99
N ARG A 65 -29.58 -16.83 -6.14
CA ARG A 65 -30.71 -16.81 -5.20
C ARG A 65 -30.27 -17.22 -3.80
N ASP A 66 -29.57 -18.34 -3.69
CA ASP A 66 -29.04 -18.81 -2.40
C ASP A 66 -28.04 -17.81 -1.78
N ALA A 67 -27.26 -17.08 -2.61
CA ALA A 67 -26.35 -16.04 -2.14
C ALA A 67 -27.12 -14.85 -1.52
N LEU A 68 -28.16 -14.37 -2.19
CA LEU A 68 -28.94 -13.22 -1.74
C LEU A 68 -29.74 -13.53 -0.47
N ASP A 69 -30.12 -14.79 -0.27
CA ASP A 69 -30.81 -15.24 0.96
C ASP A 69 -29.89 -15.24 2.20
N GLN A 70 -28.57 -15.27 2.02
CA GLN A 70 -27.60 -15.28 3.12
C GLN A 70 -27.36 -13.89 3.75
N GLY A 71 -27.63 -12.81 3.02
CA GLY A 71 -27.40 -11.43 3.44
C GLY A 71 -25.92 -11.00 3.41
N TRP A 72 -24.99 -11.85 3.85
CA TRP A 72 -23.53 -11.63 3.72
C TRP A 72 -22.91 -12.76 2.90
N VAL A 73 -22.17 -12.39 1.86
CA VAL A 73 -21.45 -13.31 0.97
C VAL A 73 -19.97 -12.94 0.92
N GLY A 74 -19.15 -13.65 1.68
CA GLY A 74 -17.70 -13.53 1.69
C GLY A 74 -17.02 -14.62 0.86
N ILE A 75 -15.69 -14.76 1.04
CA ILE A 75 -14.90 -15.72 0.28
C ILE A 75 -15.33 -17.17 0.53
N ASP A 76 -15.61 -17.52 1.79
CA ASP A 76 -15.97 -18.89 2.16
C ASP A 76 -17.39 -19.23 1.72
N GLU A 77 -18.32 -18.27 1.83
CA GLU A 77 -19.67 -18.40 1.31
C GLU A 77 -19.68 -18.57 -0.22
N LEU A 78 -18.91 -17.74 -0.97
CA LEU A 78 -18.75 -17.87 -2.43
C LEU A 78 -18.20 -19.24 -2.83
N ARG A 79 -17.22 -19.77 -2.09
CA ARG A 79 -16.65 -21.09 -2.35
C ARG A 79 -17.68 -22.21 -2.06
N GLY A 80 -18.43 -22.09 -0.96
CA GLY A 80 -19.47 -23.06 -0.62
C GLY A 80 -20.60 -23.10 -1.66
N LEU A 81 -21.05 -21.92 -2.12
CA LEU A 81 -22.02 -21.80 -3.20
C LEU A 81 -21.49 -22.36 -4.53
N ALA A 82 -20.23 -22.08 -4.85
CA ALA A 82 -19.59 -22.61 -6.04
C ALA A 82 -19.51 -24.14 -6.05
N GLU A 83 -19.21 -24.76 -4.91
CA GLU A 83 -19.21 -26.21 -4.76
C GLU A 83 -20.62 -26.80 -4.84
N LYS A 84 -21.60 -26.17 -4.17
CA LYS A 84 -23.00 -26.63 -4.14
C LYS A 84 -23.64 -26.60 -5.53
N HIS A 85 -23.47 -25.51 -6.26
CA HIS A 85 -24.12 -25.26 -7.54
C HIS A 85 -23.25 -25.54 -8.75
N GLN A 86 -21.99 -25.97 -8.57
CA GLN A 86 -21.04 -26.26 -9.65
C GLN A 86 -20.82 -25.03 -10.56
N VAL A 87 -20.61 -23.85 -9.98
CA VAL A 87 -20.38 -22.58 -10.68
C VAL A 87 -18.99 -22.01 -10.38
N CYS A 88 -18.48 -21.16 -11.26
CA CYS A 88 -17.22 -20.46 -11.01
C CYS A 88 -17.40 -19.40 -9.90
N PRO A 89 -16.68 -19.45 -8.77
CA PRO A 89 -16.87 -18.52 -7.65
C PRO A 89 -16.49 -17.08 -8.03
N SER A 90 -15.54 -16.89 -8.95
CA SER A 90 -15.14 -15.57 -9.41
C SER A 90 -16.19 -14.95 -10.35
N ALA A 91 -16.78 -15.74 -11.24
CA ALA A 91 -17.87 -15.28 -12.10
C ALA A 91 -19.14 -15.01 -11.28
N LEU A 92 -19.47 -15.87 -10.31
CA LEU A 92 -20.59 -15.66 -9.39
C LEU A 92 -20.46 -14.36 -8.61
N ALA A 93 -19.25 -14.02 -8.12
CA ALA A 93 -19.02 -12.76 -7.46
C ALA A 93 -19.29 -11.55 -8.37
N ILE A 94 -18.90 -11.61 -9.65
CA ILE A 94 -19.19 -10.55 -10.64
C ILE A 94 -20.69 -10.45 -10.91
N ASP A 95 -21.37 -11.58 -11.10
CA ASP A 95 -22.83 -11.62 -11.37
C ASP A 95 -23.65 -11.07 -10.19
N LEU A 96 -23.16 -11.20 -8.95
CA LEU A 96 -23.82 -10.67 -7.75
C LEU A 96 -23.70 -9.16 -7.60
N VAL A 97 -22.69 -8.51 -8.19
CA VAL A 97 -22.44 -7.05 -8.02
C VAL A 97 -23.69 -6.19 -8.29
N PRO A 98 -24.48 -6.41 -9.34
CA PRO A 98 -25.68 -5.61 -9.59
C PRO A 98 -26.84 -5.84 -8.60
N TRP A 99 -26.78 -6.89 -7.78
CA TRP A 99 -27.91 -7.36 -6.96
C TRP A 99 -27.72 -7.12 -5.46
N VAL A 100 -26.54 -6.67 -5.05
CA VAL A 100 -26.23 -6.40 -3.65
C VAL A 100 -26.32 -4.92 -3.31
N ASP A 101 -26.59 -4.62 -2.03
CA ASP A 101 -26.68 -3.25 -1.50
C ASP A 101 -25.32 -2.70 -1.09
N LEU A 102 -24.40 -3.58 -0.66
CA LEU A 102 -23.08 -3.23 -0.18
C LEU A 102 -22.01 -4.11 -0.82
N ILE A 103 -20.97 -3.48 -1.36
CA ILE A 103 -19.79 -4.17 -1.88
C ILE A 103 -18.57 -3.75 -1.08
N VAL A 104 -17.91 -4.71 -0.46
CA VAL A 104 -16.64 -4.51 0.25
C VAL A 104 -15.52 -5.04 -0.62
N CYS A 105 -14.65 -4.18 -1.12
CA CYS A 105 -13.60 -4.56 -2.06
C CYS A 105 -12.29 -3.78 -1.85
N ASP A 106 -11.21 -4.23 -2.50
CA ASP A 106 -9.96 -3.46 -2.59
C ASP A 106 -10.13 -2.23 -3.49
N TYR A 107 -9.31 -1.22 -3.30
CA TYR A 107 -9.30 0.03 -4.08
C TYR A 107 -9.22 -0.21 -5.59
N ASN A 108 -8.52 -1.26 -6.03
CA ASN A 108 -8.34 -1.56 -7.44
C ASN A 108 -9.66 -1.72 -8.18
N TYR A 109 -10.69 -2.32 -7.53
CA TYR A 109 -11.99 -2.53 -8.15
C TYR A 109 -12.81 -1.26 -8.37
N VAL A 110 -12.40 -0.14 -7.78
CA VAL A 110 -13.02 1.18 -7.94
C VAL A 110 -12.14 2.10 -8.78
N PHE A 111 -10.83 2.14 -8.51
CA PHE A 111 -9.94 3.18 -9.02
C PHE A 111 -9.04 2.73 -10.16
N ASP A 112 -8.68 1.43 -10.26
CA ASP A 112 -7.76 0.96 -11.27
C ASP A 112 -8.45 0.86 -12.64
N PRO A 113 -8.05 1.66 -13.65
CA PRO A 113 -8.67 1.62 -14.97
C PRO A 113 -8.61 0.25 -15.67
N GLY A 114 -7.68 -0.63 -15.27
CA GLY A 114 -7.52 -1.98 -15.84
C GLY A 114 -8.47 -3.02 -15.27
N VAL A 115 -8.92 -2.86 -14.02
CA VAL A 115 -9.70 -3.89 -13.31
C VAL A 115 -10.96 -3.38 -12.62
N ARG A 116 -11.25 -2.07 -12.70
CA ARG A 116 -12.45 -1.49 -12.08
C ARG A 116 -13.73 -2.16 -12.58
N LEU A 117 -14.68 -2.32 -11.69
CA LEU A 117 -15.99 -2.87 -12.00
C LEU A 117 -16.83 -1.81 -12.71
N ALA A 118 -17.16 -2.04 -13.99
CA ALA A 118 -17.93 -1.09 -14.80
C ALA A 118 -19.31 -0.76 -14.19
N SER A 119 -19.91 -1.72 -13.48
CA SER A 119 -21.19 -1.53 -12.78
C SER A 119 -21.15 -0.53 -11.61
N LEU A 120 -19.97 -0.11 -11.16
CA LEU A 120 -19.80 0.90 -10.10
C LEU A 120 -19.69 2.33 -10.64
N THR A 121 -19.69 2.52 -11.94
CA THR A 121 -19.62 3.83 -12.61
C THR A 121 -20.97 4.19 -13.24
N ASN A 122 -21.09 5.42 -13.76
CA ASN A 122 -22.31 5.91 -14.44
C ASN A 122 -22.77 5.03 -15.60
N GLU A 123 -21.88 4.23 -16.20
CA GLU A 123 -22.24 3.23 -17.20
C GLU A 123 -23.22 2.17 -16.64
N GLY A 124 -23.18 1.91 -15.30
CA GLY A 124 -24.08 0.99 -14.61
C GLY A 124 -25.45 1.58 -14.23
N GLN A 125 -25.76 2.83 -14.55
CA GLN A 125 -27.03 3.54 -14.25
C GLN A 125 -27.41 3.59 -12.74
N ARG A 126 -26.50 3.26 -11.83
CA ARG A 126 -26.72 3.32 -10.38
C ARG A 126 -25.82 4.40 -9.76
N GLN A 127 -26.38 5.20 -8.88
CA GLN A 127 -25.57 6.06 -8.01
C GLN A 127 -24.99 5.21 -6.88
N VAL A 128 -23.65 5.12 -6.85
CA VAL A 128 -22.92 4.36 -5.85
C VAL A 128 -22.27 5.33 -4.88
N ALA A 129 -22.59 5.21 -3.59
CA ALA A 129 -21.87 5.93 -2.55
C ALA A 129 -20.57 5.22 -2.21
N LEU A 130 -19.44 5.93 -2.19
CA LEU A 130 -18.14 5.38 -1.84
C LEU A 130 -17.79 5.66 -0.38
N LEU A 131 -17.43 4.61 0.36
CA LEU A 131 -16.84 4.68 1.69
C LEU A 131 -15.38 4.23 1.61
N ILE A 132 -14.44 5.19 1.67
CA ILE A 132 -13.00 4.93 1.47
C ILE A 132 -12.31 4.93 2.83
N ASP A 133 -12.12 3.74 3.35
CA ASP A 133 -11.43 3.49 4.61
C ASP A 133 -9.91 3.44 4.42
N GLU A 134 -9.15 3.79 5.46
CA GLU A 134 -7.68 3.88 5.47
C GLU A 134 -7.15 4.71 4.29
N ALA A 135 -7.85 5.80 4.00
CA ALA A 135 -7.64 6.62 2.81
C ALA A 135 -6.25 7.26 2.71
N HIS A 136 -5.47 7.26 3.79
CA HIS A 136 -4.07 7.66 3.77
C HIS A 136 -3.20 6.78 2.84
N ASN A 137 -3.65 5.55 2.53
CA ASN A 137 -2.98 4.66 1.58
C ASN A 137 -3.36 4.92 0.11
N LEU A 138 -4.49 5.60 -0.13
CA LEU A 138 -5.01 5.79 -1.48
C LEU A 138 -4.07 6.57 -2.39
N PRO A 139 -3.36 7.65 -1.98
CA PRO A 139 -2.45 8.37 -2.85
C PRO A 139 -1.36 7.49 -3.48
N ASP A 140 -0.68 6.67 -2.68
CA ASP A 140 0.39 5.79 -3.17
C ASP A 140 -0.16 4.62 -4.01
N ARG A 141 -1.33 4.09 -3.64
CA ARG A 141 -2.03 3.09 -4.44
C ARG A 141 -2.49 3.67 -5.77
N ALA A 142 -3.07 4.87 -5.78
CA ALA A 142 -3.51 5.56 -6.97
C ALA A 142 -2.34 5.87 -7.93
N ARG A 143 -1.20 6.36 -7.42
CA ARG A 143 -0.01 6.52 -8.25
C ARG A 143 0.35 5.23 -8.98
N ARG A 144 0.30 4.06 -8.32
CA ARG A 144 0.59 2.77 -8.94
C ARG A 144 -0.48 2.36 -9.96
N MET A 145 -1.77 2.50 -9.63
CA MET A 145 -2.90 2.15 -10.50
C MET A 145 -2.94 3.02 -11.77
N PHE A 146 -2.55 4.30 -11.65
CA PHE A 146 -2.51 5.24 -12.77
C PHE A 146 -1.13 5.29 -13.46
N SER A 147 -0.19 4.42 -13.12
CA SER A 147 1.10 4.29 -13.81
C SER A 147 1.16 3.02 -14.64
N ALA A 148 1.87 3.09 -15.78
CA ALA A 148 2.13 1.93 -16.62
C ALA A 148 3.57 1.92 -17.12
N TYR A 149 4.02 0.78 -17.60
CA TYR A 149 5.35 0.66 -18.20
C TYR A 149 5.34 -0.30 -19.38
N ILE A 150 6.33 -0.17 -20.26
CA ILE A 150 6.63 -1.11 -21.34
C ILE A 150 8.07 -1.57 -21.19
N SER A 151 8.29 -2.90 -21.13
CA SER A 151 9.61 -3.51 -21.03
C SER A 151 10.07 -4.06 -22.38
N THR A 152 11.14 -3.50 -22.96
CA THR A 152 11.70 -4.03 -24.22
C THR A 152 12.23 -5.45 -24.07
N ASN A 153 12.62 -5.88 -22.85
CA ASN A 153 13.04 -7.24 -22.58
C ASN A 153 11.87 -8.22 -22.69
N ARG A 154 10.72 -7.91 -22.05
CA ARG A 154 9.51 -8.75 -22.14
C ARG A 154 9.08 -8.91 -23.58
N LEU A 155 8.96 -7.81 -24.31
CA LEU A 155 8.57 -7.85 -25.74
C LEU A 155 9.58 -8.62 -26.60
N SER A 156 10.88 -8.53 -26.29
CA SER A 156 11.92 -9.31 -27.00
C SER A 156 11.83 -10.80 -26.72
N LYS A 157 11.51 -11.21 -25.47
CA LYS A 157 11.28 -12.62 -25.13
C LYS A 157 10.04 -13.16 -25.83
N LEU A 158 8.92 -12.43 -25.79
CA LEU A 158 7.71 -12.80 -26.52
C LEU A 158 7.98 -12.96 -28.01
N LYS A 159 8.70 -12.00 -28.63
CA LYS A 159 9.11 -12.08 -30.03
C LYS A 159 9.93 -13.36 -30.34
N GLN A 160 10.81 -13.77 -29.44
CA GLN A 160 11.58 -15.03 -29.59
C GLN A 160 10.67 -16.25 -29.47
N ALA A 161 9.73 -16.27 -28.52
CA ALA A 161 8.78 -17.35 -28.32
C ALA A 161 7.84 -17.54 -29.53
N ILE A 162 7.37 -16.45 -30.16
CA ILE A 162 6.56 -16.48 -31.39
C ILE A 162 7.33 -17.12 -32.56
N GLY A 163 8.65 -16.93 -32.63
CA GLY A 163 9.49 -17.49 -33.69
C GLY A 163 9.02 -17.07 -35.09
N ASN A 164 8.64 -18.04 -35.94
CA ASN A 164 8.11 -17.83 -37.27
C ASN A 164 6.60 -18.10 -37.39
N ALA A 165 5.91 -18.44 -36.30
CA ALA A 165 4.50 -18.81 -36.32
C ALA A 165 3.59 -17.66 -36.74
N HIS A 166 3.85 -16.44 -36.23
CA HIS A 166 3.05 -15.25 -36.50
C HIS A 166 3.93 -14.05 -36.85
N THR A 167 4.40 -14.00 -38.10
CA THR A 167 5.35 -12.99 -38.60
C THR A 167 4.83 -11.57 -38.46
N ASN A 168 3.52 -11.35 -38.68
CA ASN A 168 2.91 -10.02 -38.50
C ASN A 168 2.97 -9.53 -37.05
N CYS A 169 2.70 -10.41 -36.09
CA CYS A 169 2.81 -10.10 -34.66
C CYS A 169 4.26 -9.76 -34.29
N LYS A 170 5.21 -10.55 -34.76
CA LYS A 170 6.64 -10.31 -34.56
C LYS A 170 7.10 -8.97 -35.10
N HIS A 171 6.66 -8.57 -36.31
CA HIS A 171 6.98 -7.27 -36.91
C HIS A 171 6.34 -6.11 -36.14
N ALA A 172 5.11 -6.28 -35.62
CA ALA A 172 4.47 -5.28 -34.79
C ALA A 172 5.23 -5.05 -33.47
N LEU A 173 5.67 -6.12 -32.80
CA LEU A 173 6.54 -6.06 -31.61
C LEU A 173 7.86 -5.35 -31.91
N ASP A 174 8.50 -5.65 -33.05
CA ASP A 174 9.75 -4.99 -33.45
C ASP A 174 9.59 -3.48 -33.56
N LYS A 175 8.49 -3.00 -34.17
CA LYS A 175 8.23 -1.56 -34.28
C LYS A 175 8.10 -0.88 -32.91
N ILE A 176 7.47 -1.55 -31.94
CA ILE A 176 7.37 -1.03 -30.56
C ILE A 176 8.77 -0.95 -29.92
N ILE A 177 9.55 -2.03 -30.01
CA ILE A 177 10.92 -2.11 -29.44
C ILE A 177 11.83 -1.05 -30.06
N VAL A 178 11.81 -0.94 -31.39
CA VAL A 178 12.62 0.04 -32.13
C VAL A 178 12.26 1.47 -31.73
N SER A 179 10.97 1.79 -31.67
CA SER A 179 10.46 3.11 -31.26
C SER A 179 11.04 3.56 -29.90
N ILE A 180 11.07 2.63 -28.93
CA ILE A 180 11.61 2.91 -27.59
C ILE A 180 13.15 3.01 -27.63
N ARG A 181 13.83 2.16 -28.39
CA ARG A 181 15.30 2.19 -28.53
C ARG A 181 15.79 3.46 -29.21
N ASP A 182 15.12 3.89 -30.28
CA ASP A 182 15.46 5.11 -31.00
C ASP A 182 15.33 6.35 -30.13
N ALA A 183 14.31 6.42 -29.27
CA ALA A 183 14.19 7.49 -28.29
C ALA A 183 15.36 7.50 -27.31
N GLY A 184 15.79 6.34 -26.82
CA GLY A 184 16.94 6.21 -25.95
C GLY A 184 18.27 6.59 -26.62
N GLN A 185 18.44 6.35 -27.92
CA GLN A 185 19.65 6.69 -28.66
C GLN A 185 19.73 8.19 -29.00
N ARG A 186 18.62 8.79 -29.45
CA ARG A 186 18.57 10.20 -29.86
C ARG A 186 18.87 11.16 -28.72
N GLU A 187 18.41 10.87 -27.52
CA GLU A 187 18.58 11.74 -26.37
C GLU A 187 19.79 11.38 -25.51
N GLY A 188 20.64 10.45 -25.99
CA GLY A 188 21.92 10.12 -25.37
C GLY A 188 21.80 9.57 -23.97
N VAL A 189 21.11 8.41 -23.81
CA VAL A 189 21.00 7.72 -22.51
C VAL A 189 22.37 7.21 -22.06
N ASN A 190 23.20 8.11 -21.57
CA ASN A 190 24.46 7.80 -20.87
C ASN A 190 24.23 7.64 -19.35
N ARG A 191 23.02 7.91 -18.86
CA ARG A 191 22.58 7.78 -17.46
C ARG A 191 21.62 6.61 -17.32
N ASP A 192 21.43 6.13 -16.11
CA ASP A 192 20.52 5.03 -15.79
C ASP A 192 19.05 5.36 -16.08
N SER A 193 18.70 6.65 -16.18
CA SER A 193 17.34 7.13 -16.49
C SER A 193 17.35 8.46 -17.24
N LEU A 194 16.31 8.67 -18.07
CA LEU A 194 16.11 9.86 -18.91
C LEU A 194 14.62 10.24 -18.89
N LEU A 195 14.35 11.53 -18.66
CA LEU A 195 13.00 12.09 -18.83
C LEU A 195 12.77 12.41 -20.32
N LEU A 196 11.62 11.98 -20.83
CA LEU A 196 11.19 12.29 -22.17
C LEU A 196 10.04 13.31 -22.12
N GLU A 197 10.10 14.33 -22.96
CA GLU A 197 9.03 15.33 -23.07
C GLU A 197 7.77 14.78 -23.76
N LYS A 198 7.94 13.82 -24.69
CA LYS A 198 6.87 13.25 -25.50
C LYS A 198 7.05 11.76 -25.68
N LEU A 199 5.95 11.09 -25.98
CA LEU A 199 6.00 9.67 -26.36
C LEU A 199 6.96 9.47 -27.54
N PRO A 200 7.72 8.34 -27.54
CA PRO A 200 8.55 7.98 -28.67
C PRO A 200 7.76 8.00 -29.99
N SER A 201 8.36 8.58 -31.02
CA SER A 201 7.73 8.72 -32.33
C SER A 201 7.27 7.35 -32.86
N GLY A 202 6.04 7.26 -33.35
CA GLY A 202 5.45 6.05 -33.89
C GLY A 202 5.04 4.99 -32.84
N LEU A 203 5.35 5.16 -31.56
CA LEU A 203 5.04 4.16 -30.52
C LEU A 203 3.53 3.88 -30.42
N ARG A 204 2.69 4.93 -30.37
CA ARG A 204 1.23 4.79 -30.30
C ARG A 204 0.68 4.00 -31.49
N ALA A 205 1.13 4.31 -32.70
CA ALA A 205 0.72 3.61 -33.91
C ALA A 205 1.20 2.15 -33.92
N ALA A 206 2.43 1.90 -33.45
CA ALA A 206 2.98 0.55 -33.37
C ALA A 206 2.18 -0.33 -32.38
N ILE A 207 1.81 0.20 -31.22
CA ILE A 207 0.95 -0.51 -30.26
C ILE A 207 -0.45 -0.72 -30.85
N GLY A 208 -1.06 0.31 -31.46
CA GLY A 208 -2.37 0.21 -32.11
C GLY A 208 -2.43 -0.85 -33.22
N ASN A 209 -1.30 -1.08 -33.93
CA ASN A 209 -1.19 -2.15 -34.92
C ASN A 209 -0.99 -3.54 -34.29
N PHE A 210 -0.33 -3.63 -33.13
CA PHE A 210 -0.10 -4.90 -32.44
C PHE A 210 -1.38 -5.47 -31.81
N LEU A 211 -2.18 -4.62 -31.15
CA LEU A 211 -3.33 -5.06 -30.36
C LEU A 211 -4.35 -5.91 -31.16
N PRO A 212 -4.81 -5.51 -32.36
CA PRO A 212 -5.76 -6.34 -33.14
C PRO A 212 -5.15 -7.67 -33.57
N ILE A 213 -3.84 -7.70 -33.86
CA ILE A 213 -3.14 -8.93 -34.25
C ILE A 213 -3.07 -9.90 -33.06
N ALA A 214 -2.71 -9.38 -31.90
CA ALA A 214 -2.63 -10.17 -30.66
C ALA A 214 -4.02 -10.70 -30.25
N ASP A 215 -5.04 -9.86 -30.30
CA ASP A 215 -6.43 -10.24 -30.00
C ASP A 215 -6.91 -11.38 -30.91
N HIS A 216 -6.63 -11.30 -32.22
CA HIS A 216 -6.99 -12.35 -33.18
C HIS A 216 -6.31 -13.69 -32.85
N ILE A 217 -5.01 -13.68 -32.51
CA ILE A 217 -4.25 -14.90 -32.15
C ILE A 217 -4.80 -15.50 -30.84
N LEU A 218 -5.07 -14.66 -29.82
CA LEU A 218 -5.60 -15.09 -28.52
C LEU A 218 -7.00 -15.68 -28.66
N THR A 219 -7.88 -15.03 -29.41
CA THR A 219 -9.28 -15.49 -29.60
C THR A 219 -9.36 -16.82 -30.34
N ARG A 220 -8.44 -17.09 -31.26
CA ARG A 220 -8.39 -18.37 -32.00
C ARG A 220 -7.65 -19.48 -31.28
N GLY A 221 -7.02 -19.20 -30.14
CA GLY A 221 -6.23 -20.20 -29.41
C GLY A 221 -4.96 -20.64 -30.14
N GLU A 222 -4.44 -19.82 -31.06
CA GLU A 222 -3.29 -20.16 -31.92
C GLU A 222 -1.94 -20.00 -31.19
N ALA A 223 -1.92 -19.55 -29.92
CA ALA A 223 -0.72 -19.20 -29.17
C ALA A 223 -0.35 -20.21 -28.08
N ALA A 224 -0.59 -21.51 -28.25
CA ALA A 224 -0.48 -22.53 -27.19
C ALA A 224 0.82 -22.48 -26.36
N SER A 225 1.97 -22.21 -26.96
CA SER A 225 3.28 -22.20 -26.28
C SER A 225 3.69 -20.85 -25.68
N TYR A 226 3.05 -19.75 -26.06
CA TYR A 226 3.35 -18.37 -25.61
C TYR A 226 2.08 -17.57 -25.29
N HIS A 227 0.98 -18.27 -25.02
CA HIS A 227 -0.33 -17.66 -24.76
C HIS A 227 -0.28 -16.67 -23.59
N GLU A 228 0.32 -17.06 -22.48
CA GLU A 228 0.41 -16.25 -21.27
C GLU A 228 1.24 -14.98 -21.51
N ASP A 229 2.42 -15.09 -22.12
CA ASP A 229 3.29 -13.96 -22.45
C ASP A 229 2.61 -12.98 -23.43
N LEU A 230 1.84 -13.52 -24.40
CA LEU A 230 1.09 -12.71 -25.36
C LEU A 230 -0.07 -11.97 -24.67
N LEU A 231 -0.83 -12.67 -23.83
CA LEU A 231 -1.94 -12.12 -23.07
C LEU A 231 -1.48 -11.00 -22.11
N GLU A 232 -0.41 -11.25 -21.37
CA GLU A 232 0.18 -10.25 -20.48
C GLU A 232 0.68 -9.02 -21.25
N SER A 233 1.35 -9.23 -22.39
CA SER A 233 1.82 -8.12 -23.24
C SER A 233 0.64 -7.33 -23.85
N TYR A 234 -0.43 -8.01 -24.23
CA TYR A 234 -1.65 -7.39 -24.71
C TYR A 234 -2.27 -6.47 -23.65
N PHE A 235 -2.42 -6.94 -22.42
CA PHE A 235 -2.96 -6.12 -21.34
C PHE A 235 -2.01 -4.99 -20.91
N GLU A 236 -0.69 -5.25 -20.84
CA GLU A 236 0.32 -4.22 -20.52
C GLU A 236 0.25 -3.05 -21.52
N LEU A 237 0.23 -3.35 -22.82
CA LEU A 237 0.18 -2.34 -23.88
C LEU A 237 -1.17 -1.63 -23.97
N THR A 238 -2.28 -2.35 -23.78
CA THR A 238 -3.62 -1.76 -23.70
C THR A 238 -3.73 -0.78 -22.54
N THR A 239 -3.29 -1.20 -21.34
CA THR A 239 -3.28 -0.37 -20.14
C THR A 239 -2.39 0.85 -20.31
N PHE A 240 -1.22 0.68 -20.93
CA PHE A 240 -0.32 1.80 -21.21
C PHE A 240 -0.98 2.87 -22.07
N LEU A 241 -1.60 2.52 -23.19
CA LEU A 241 -2.31 3.47 -24.03
C LEU A 241 -3.48 4.13 -23.29
N LYS A 242 -4.28 3.35 -22.58
CA LYS A 242 -5.41 3.86 -21.80
C LYS A 242 -4.97 4.90 -20.77
N LEU A 243 -3.87 4.65 -20.06
CA LEU A 243 -3.35 5.58 -19.06
C LEU A 243 -2.68 6.81 -19.69
N VAL A 244 -2.07 6.67 -20.87
CA VAL A 244 -1.57 7.82 -21.64
C VAL A 244 -2.71 8.73 -22.08
N ASP A 245 -3.86 8.16 -22.47
CA ASP A 245 -5.03 8.94 -22.87
C ASP A 245 -5.75 9.60 -21.68
N LEU A 246 -5.69 8.97 -20.52
CA LEU A 246 -6.30 9.47 -19.28
C LEU A 246 -5.47 10.58 -18.62
N GLY A 247 -4.14 10.48 -18.69
CA GLY A 247 -3.18 11.39 -18.05
C GLY A 247 -2.80 12.59 -18.92
N ASN A 248 -1.99 13.47 -18.34
CA ASN A 248 -1.40 14.63 -19.02
C ASN A 248 -0.10 15.06 -18.32
N ASP A 249 0.61 16.05 -18.85
CA ASP A 249 1.89 16.54 -18.34
C ASP A 249 1.83 17.14 -16.91
N ARG A 250 0.62 17.49 -16.43
CA ARG A 250 0.43 17.98 -15.05
C ARG A 250 0.35 16.85 -14.04
N THR A 251 -0.16 15.69 -14.45
CA THR A 251 -0.37 14.54 -13.57
C THR A 251 0.72 13.48 -13.72
N HIS A 252 1.34 13.39 -14.90
CA HIS A 252 2.30 12.33 -15.23
C HIS A 252 3.62 12.88 -15.75
N THR A 253 4.58 11.97 -15.81
CA THR A 253 5.85 12.16 -16.53
C THR A 253 6.26 10.88 -17.24
N LEU A 254 7.04 11.02 -18.29
CA LEU A 254 7.55 9.91 -19.09
C LEU A 254 9.02 9.66 -18.75
N LEU A 255 9.31 8.50 -18.20
CA LEU A 255 10.66 8.11 -17.77
C LEU A 255 11.14 6.89 -18.56
N LEU A 256 12.30 7.03 -19.20
CA LEU A 256 13.01 5.92 -19.85
C LEU A 256 14.14 5.46 -18.94
N GLU A 257 14.04 4.27 -18.40
CA GLU A 257 15.06 3.64 -17.56
C GLU A 257 15.90 2.65 -18.37
N LYS A 258 17.22 2.64 -18.10
CA LYS A 258 18.18 1.71 -18.70
C LYS A 258 18.78 0.85 -17.61
N SER A 259 18.62 -0.46 -17.72
CA SER A 259 19.28 -1.43 -16.85
C SER A 259 20.04 -2.43 -17.74
N ARG A 260 21.38 -2.39 -17.72
CA ARG A 260 22.25 -3.16 -18.62
C ARG A 260 21.91 -2.89 -20.08
N GLN A 261 21.36 -3.87 -20.84
CA GLN A 261 20.94 -3.69 -22.24
C GLN A 261 19.41 -3.58 -22.41
N GLN A 262 18.68 -3.39 -21.32
CA GLN A 262 17.22 -3.39 -21.31
C GLN A 262 16.72 -1.97 -21.08
N LEU A 263 15.70 -1.58 -21.84
CA LEU A 263 15.01 -0.32 -21.67
C LEU A 263 13.59 -0.57 -21.12
N ARG A 264 13.19 0.28 -20.19
CA ARG A 264 11.85 0.32 -19.63
C ARG A 264 11.30 1.73 -19.80
N LEU A 265 10.26 1.87 -20.57
CA LEU A 265 9.53 3.12 -20.72
C LEU A 265 8.40 3.14 -19.70
N ARG A 266 8.37 4.14 -18.82
CA ARG A 266 7.37 4.28 -17.77
C ARG A 266 6.56 5.56 -17.96
N TRP A 267 5.24 5.45 -17.95
CA TRP A 267 4.30 6.55 -17.79
C TRP A 267 3.94 6.62 -16.31
N LEU A 268 4.55 7.57 -15.58
CA LEU A 268 4.48 7.64 -14.11
C LEU A 268 3.48 8.70 -13.67
N CYS A 269 2.52 8.31 -12.88
CA CYS A 269 1.62 9.21 -12.19
C CYS A 269 2.34 9.85 -10.98
N LEU A 270 2.53 11.15 -10.99
CA LEU A 270 3.13 11.92 -9.91
C LEU A 270 2.06 12.55 -9.01
N ASP A 271 0.96 13.03 -9.60
CA ASP A 271 -0.17 13.64 -8.91
C ASP A 271 -1.47 12.91 -9.23
N PRO A 272 -1.92 12.00 -8.37
CA PRO A 272 -3.13 11.21 -8.61
C PRO A 272 -4.43 11.97 -8.35
N GLY A 273 -4.37 13.12 -7.66
CA GLY A 273 -5.55 13.86 -7.22
C GLY A 273 -6.57 14.13 -8.33
N PRO A 274 -6.17 14.76 -9.46
CA PRO A 274 -7.10 15.04 -10.56
C PRO A 274 -7.73 13.79 -11.22
N LEU A 275 -7.07 12.64 -11.09
CA LEU A 275 -7.58 11.37 -11.63
C LEU A 275 -8.59 10.73 -10.69
N LEU A 276 -8.32 10.79 -9.39
CA LEU A 276 -9.27 10.35 -8.35
C LEU A 276 -10.56 11.19 -8.38
N GLU A 277 -10.43 12.50 -8.58
CA GLU A 277 -11.57 13.42 -8.70
C GLU A 277 -12.52 12.98 -9.81
N LYS A 278 -12.01 12.63 -10.99
CA LYS A 278 -12.81 12.08 -12.10
C LYS A 278 -13.58 10.82 -11.70
N VAL A 279 -12.95 9.92 -10.94
CA VAL A 279 -13.63 8.70 -10.47
C VAL A 279 -14.77 9.04 -9.53
N TYR A 280 -14.60 10.02 -8.63
CA TYR A 280 -15.67 10.46 -7.72
C TYR A 280 -16.84 11.09 -8.49
N GLU A 281 -16.56 11.85 -9.55
CA GLU A 281 -17.59 12.41 -10.43
C GLU A 281 -18.37 11.33 -11.20
N GLU A 282 -17.71 10.22 -11.57
CA GLU A 282 -18.31 9.07 -12.25
C GLU A 282 -19.11 8.16 -11.30
N THR A 283 -18.91 8.22 -9.99
CA THR A 283 -19.56 7.33 -9.01
C THR A 283 -20.72 8.00 -8.27
N GLY A 284 -20.45 8.90 -7.35
CA GLY A 284 -21.46 9.60 -6.55
C GLY A 284 -20.92 10.08 -5.20
N PRO A 285 -21.76 10.22 -4.18
CA PRO A 285 -21.34 10.71 -2.89
C PRO A 285 -20.17 9.91 -2.33
N THR A 286 -19.10 10.60 -1.91
CA THR A 286 -17.88 9.94 -1.45
C THR A 286 -17.51 10.41 -0.05
N LEU A 287 -17.36 9.45 0.88
CA LEU A 287 -16.82 9.66 2.21
C LEU A 287 -15.42 9.07 2.31
N ILE A 288 -14.43 9.94 2.55
CA ILE A 288 -13.00 9.59 2.66
C ILE A 288 -12.59 9.74 4.12
N PHE A 289 -12.11 8.65 4.74
CA PHE A 289 -11.76 8.69 6.16
C PHE A 289 -10.53 7.84 6.49
N SER A 290 -9.81 8.30 7.52
CA SER A 290 -8.68 7.59 8.13
C SER A 290 -8.31 8.26 9.45
N ALA A 291 -7.62 7.53 10.32
CA ALA A 291 -7.05 8.09 11.55
C ALA A 291 -5.90 9.09 11.31
N THR A 292 -5.27 9.07 10.12
CA THR A 292 -4.01 9.78 9.84
C THR A 292 -4.06 10.66 8.57
N LEU A 293 -5.18 11.36 8.29
CA LEU A 293 -5.28 12.33 7.17
C LEU A 293 -4.67 13.70 7.53
N SER A 294 -3.43 13.69 8.00
CA SER A 294 -2.67 14.89 8.36
C SER A 294 -1.29 14.87 7.69
N PRO A 295 -0.79 16.02 7.15
CA PRO A 295 -1.42 17.34 7.12
C PRO A 295 -2.52 17.45 6.05
N ALA A 296 -3.50 18.31 6.33
CA ALA A 296 -4.66 18.48 5.46
C ALA A 296 -4.34 18.91 4.03
N PRO A 297 -3.46 19.89 3.78
CA PRO A 297 -3.17 20.35 2.41
C PRO A 297 -2.61 19.21 1.53
N TYR A 298 -1.77 18.34 2.11
CA TYR A 298 -1.21 17.17 1.43
C TYR A 298 -2.29 16.21 0.96
N PHE A 299 -3.15 15.75 1.87
CA PHE A 299 -4.22 14.83 1.53
C PHE A 299 -5.30 15.49 0.66
N LYS A 300 -5.59 16.78 0.89
CA LYS A 300 -6.49 17.52 0.02
C LYS A 300 -6.04 17.45 -1.43
N ARG A 301 -4.77 17.70 -1.70
CA ARG A 301 -4.22 17.66 -3.06
C ARG A 301 -4.25 16.26 -3.66
N LEU A 302 -3.71 15.27 -2.93
CA LEU A 302 -3.48 13.93 -3.49
C LEU A 302 -4.74 13.06 -3.55
N LEU A 303 -5.78 13.36 -2.79
CA LEU A 303 -7.05 12.66 -2.82
C LEU A 303 -8.07 13.29 -3.79
N GLY A 304 -7.69 14.33 -4.54
CA GLY A 304 -8.58 14.92 -5.54
C GLY A 304 -9.76 15.63 -4.93
N GLN A 305 -9.50 16.55 -3.99
CA GLN A 305 -10.57 17.26 -3.31
C GLN A 305 -11.04 18.47 -4.09
N THR A 306 -12.33 18.49 -4.42
CA THR A 306 -13.02 19.60 -5.05
C THR A 306 -13.30 20.76 -4.09
N SER A 307 -13.75 21.90 -4.62
CA SER A 307 -14.15 23.09 -3.84
C SER A 307 -15.39 22.89 -2.95
N HIS A 308 -16.15 21.80 -3.15
CA HIS A 308 -17.45 21.56 -2.48
C HIS A 308 -17.36 20.54 -1.34
N GLN A 309 -16.17 20.29 -0.77
CA GLN A 309 -16.01 19.26 0.24
C GLN A 309 -16.06 19.82 1.65
N THR A 310 -16.78 19.11 2.50
CA THR A 310 -16.78 19.33 3.94
C THR A 310 -15.72 18.45 4.60
N ARG A 311 -14.87 19.06 5.40
CA ARG A 311 -13.89 18.35 6.21
C ARG A 311 -14.36 18.30 7.66
N LEU A 312 -14.39 17.10 8.21
CA LEU A 312 -14.62 16.87 9.62
C LEU A 312 -13.34 16.32 10.27
N ARG A 313 -12.95 16.91 11.39
CA ARG A 313 -11.89 16.41 12.25
C ARG A 313 -12.50 16.04 13.60
N LEU A 314 -12.40 14.77 13.96
CA LEU A 314 -12.85 14.26 15.25
C LEU A 314 -11.66 14.21 16.21
N PRO A 315 -11.83 14.51 17.50
CA PRO A 315 -10.81 14.28 18.51
C PRO A 315 -10.55 12.79 18.67
N SER A 316 -9.39 12.44 19.27
CA SER A 316 -9.14 11.06 19.68
C SER A 316 -10.19 10.61 20.69
N PRO A 317 -10.78 9.40 20.54
CA PRO A 317 -11.69 8.85 21.53
C PRO A 317 -10.95 8.36 22.81
N PHE A 318 -9.63 8.30 22.76
CA PHE A 318 -8.80 7.76 23.83
C PHE A 318 -8.27 8.87 24.73
N PRO A 319 -8.16 8.65 26.06
CA PRO A 319 -7.59 9.61 26.98
C PRO A 319 -6.14 9.95 26.62
N PRO A 320 -5.76 11.24 26.45
CA PRO A 320 -4.40 11.63 26.08
C PRO A 320 -3.33 11.17 27.07
N GLU A 321 -3.68 11.07 28.34
CA GLU A 321 -2.80 10.60 29.43
C GLU A 321 -2.41 9.13 29.35
N ASN A 322 -3.12 8.35 28.52
CA ASN A 322 -2.78 6.95 28.29
C ASN A 322 -1.56 6.80 27.37
N LEU A 323 -1.22 7.83 26.60
CA LEU A 323 -0.04 7.85 25.73
C LEU A 323 1.08 8.70 26.35
N GLY A 324 2.14 8.08 26.85
CA GLY A 324 3.39 8.74 27.17
C GLY A 324 4.20 8.96 25.87
N LEU A 325 4.47 10.23 25.50
CA LEU A 325 5.25 10.53 24.31
C LEU A 325 6.57 11.20 24.66
N LEU A 326 7.67 10.47 24.48
CA LEU A 326 9.04 10.94 24.64
C LEU A 326 9.64 11.34 23.29
N VAL A 327 10.35 12.46 23.25
CA VAL A 327 11.07 12.91 22.06
C VAL A 327 12.53 13.14 22.41
N HIS A 328 13.39 12.20 22.04
CA HIS A 328 14.84 12.29 22.26
C HIS A 328 15.49 13.08 21.11
N THR A 329 15.98 14.28 21.43
CA THR A 329 16.38 15.27 20.40
C THR A 329 17.90 15.48 20.27
N ASP A 330 18.72 14.75 21.02
CA ASP A 330 20.19 14.93 21.02
C ASP A 330 20.92 13.87 20.20
N ILE A 331 20.18 13.03 19.46
CA ILE A 331 20.73 12.01 18.57
C ILE A 331 20.39 12.38 17.13
N ALA A 332 21.42 12.49 16.28
CA ALA A 332 21.26 12.70 14.85
C ALA A 332 21.19 11.36 14.10
N THR A 333 20.06 11.05 13.44
CA THR A 333 19.89 9.81 12.70
C THR A 333 19.99 9.98 11.18
N THR A 334 20.43 11.14 10.70
CA THR A 334 20.63 11.40 9.27
C THR A 334 21.68 10.48 8.67
N TYR A 335 21.55 10.14 7.37
CA TYR A 335 22.45 9.19 6.71
C TYR A 335 23.94 9.50 6.93
N ARG A 336 24.33 10.77 6.89
CA ARG A 336 25.71 11.22 7.06
C ARG A 336 26.25 11.06 8.49
N LYS A 337 25.37 11.18 9.50
CA LYS A 337 25.73 11.11 10.93
C LYS A 337 25.34 9.79 11.59
N ARG A 338 24.74 8.89 10.83
CA ARG A 338 24.14 7.66 11.34
C ARG A 338 25.13 6.76 12.07
N ALA A 339 26.35 6.64 11.54
CA ALA A 339 27.39 5.81 12.15
C ALA A 339 27.78 6.25 13.57
N GLU A 340 27.65 7.55 13.88
CA GLU A 340 27.95 8.13 15.20
C GLU A 340 26.80 7.93 16.21
N SER A 341 25.68 7.34 15.76
CA SER A 341 24.47 7.20 16.56
C SER A 341 24.15 5.77 16.99
N TYR A 342 24.86 4.76 16.46
CA TYR A 342 24.46 3.34 16.68
C TYR A 342 24.49 2.93 18.14
N ASP A 343 25.57 3.24 18.85
CA ASP A 343 25.77 2.98 20.28
C ASP A 343 24.75 3.72 21.14
N LYS A 344 24.59 5.03 20.90
CA LYS A 344 23.64 5.88 21.64
C LYS A 344 22.19 5.43 21.45
N VAL A 345 21.80 5.08 20.21
CA VAL A 345 20.47 4.55 19.93
C VAL A 345 20.25 3.21 20.62
N ALA A 346 21.27 2.33 20.65
CA ALA A 346 21.19 1.06 21.33
C ALA A 346 21.00 1.25 22.85
N GLU A 347 21.77 2.12 23.50
CA GLU A 347 21.62 2.43 24.92
C GLU A 347 20.23 3.00 25.25
N VAL A 348 19.76 3.96 24.45
CA VAL A 348 18.43 4.58 24.61
C VAL A 348 17.32 3.55 24.43
N LEU A 349 17.40 2.67 23.43
CA LEU A 349 16.41 1.60 23.20
C LEU A 349 16.42 0.56 24.31
N ALA A 350 17.59 0.15 24.80
CA ALA A 350 17.72 -0.79 25.92
C ALA A 350 17.09 -0.21 27.18
N THR A 351 17.43 1.03 27.53
CA THR A 351 16.86 1.73 28.70
C THR A 351 15.35 1.90 28.56
N PHE A 352 14.87 2.28 27.38
CA PHE A 352 13.44 2.42 27.09
C PHE A 352 12.69 1.10 27.32
N ALA A 353 13.21 -0.01 26.81
CA ALA A 353 12.57 -1.31 26.92
C ALA A 353 12.68 -1.93 28.31
N LEU A 354 13.67 -1.52 29.11
CA LEU A 354 13.88 -2.00 30.48
C LEU A 354 13.13 -1.18 31.54
N GLY A 355 12.65 0.02 31.21
CA GLY A 355 11.91 0.89 32.13
C GLY A 355 10.61 0.28 32.65
N LYS A 356 9.97 -0.63 31.92
CA LYS A 356 8.87 -1.49 32.38
C LYS A 356 8.94 -2.83 31.67
N PRO A 357 8.87 -3.98 32.37
CA PRO A 357 8.79 -5.27 31.69
C PRO A 357 7.58 -5.37 30.77
N GLY A 358 7.80 -5.76 29.47
CA GLY A 358 6.75 -5.83 28.47
C GLY A 358 7.28 -6.00 27.07
N HIS A 359 6.40 -5.83 26.08
CA HIS A 359 6.74 -5.94 24.69
C HIS A 359 6.90 -4.55 24.05
N TYR A 360 7.94 -4.41 23.26
CA TYR A 360 8.37 -3.17 22.62
C TYR A 360 8.68 -3.41 21.15
N PHE A 361 8.39 -2.42 20.29
CA PHE A 361 8.90 -2.37 18.94
C PHE A 361 9.78 -1.14 18.73
N ALA A 362 10.89 -1.31 18.02
CA ALA A 362 11.71 -0.21 17.51
C ALA A 362 11.73 -0.24 15.99
N PHE A 363 11.30 0.85 15.36
CA PHE A 363 11.20 0.99 13.91
C PHE A 363 12.35 1.83 13.36
N PHE A 364 13.00 1.33 12.31
CA PHE A 364 14.16 1.93 11.67
C PHE A 364 13.86 2.32 10.22
N SER A 365 14.61 3.27 9.67
CA SER A 365 14.47 3.71 8.29
C SER A 365 15.03 2.73 7.24
N SER A 366 15.85 1.74 7.64
CA SER A 366 16.42 0.73 6.76
C SER A 366 16.89 -0.50 7.52
N TYR A 367 16.99 -1.65 6.84
CA TYR A 367 17.56 -2.87 7.39
C TYR A 367 19.03 -2.75 7.80
N ASP A 368 19.80 -1.94 7.08
CA ASP A 368 21.19 -1.70 7.41
C ASP A 368 21.33 -0.98 8.77
N TYR A 369 20.57 0.10 8.97
CA TYR A 369 20.57 0.79 10.26
C TYR A 369 20.10 -0.10 11.40
N LEU A 370 19.05 -0.88 11.18
CA LEU A 370 18.55 -1.87 12.14
C LEU A 370 19.65 -2.85 12.56
N ARG A 371 20.38 -3.43 11.60
CA ARG A 371 21.46 -4.40 11.89
C ARG A 371 22.58 -3.78 12.69
N GLN A 372 23.03 -2.58 12.34
CA GLN A 372 24.11 -1.90 13.07
C GLN A 372 23.71 -1.60 14.52
N VAL A 373 22.49 -1.15 14.77
CA VAL A 373 21.99 -0.93 16.14
C VAL A 373 21.77 -2.25 16.88
N GLU A 374 21.30 -3.31 16.20
CA GLU A 374 21.16 -4.64 16.82
C GLU A 374 22.50 -5.16 17.32
N GLU A 375 23.59 -5.01 16.55
CA GLU A 375 24.95 -5.39 16.97
C GLU A 375 25.35 -4.67 18.27
N GLN A 376 25.10 -3.36 18.37
CA GLN A 376 25.37 -2.60 19.59
C GLN A 376 24.48 -3.04 20.76
N LEU A 377 23.18 -3.26 20.53
CA LEU A 377 22.27 -3.77 21.56
C LEU A 377 22.73 -5.13 22.14
N ARG A 378 23.24 -6.02 21.30
CA ARG A 378 23.78 -7.31 21.74
C ARG A 378 25.07 -7.17 22.57
N LEU A 379 25.90 -6.15 22.27
CA LEU A 379 27.11 -5.83 23.03
C LEU A 379 26.81 -5.34 24.46
N LEU A 380 25.65 -4.73 24.71
CA LEU A 380 25.24 -4.30 26.06
C LEU A 380 24.97 -5.48 27.00
N ARG A 381 24.73 -6.69 26.48
CA ARG A 381 24.53 -7.96 27.24
C ARG A 381 23.45 -7.88 28.33
N GLU A 382 22.38 -7.14 28.06
CA GLU A 382 21.28 -6.97 29.00
C GLU A 382 20.50 -8.27 29.20
N LYS A 383 20.61 -8.87 30.42
CA LYS A 383 20.03 -10.20 30.75
C LYS A 383 18.49 -10.21 30.69
N ASN A 384 17.87 -9.06 30.95
CA ASN A 384 16.42 -8.92 31.01
C ASN A 384 15.80 -8.41 29.68
N LEU A 385 16.61 -8.27 28.61
CA LEU A 385 16.16 -7.83 27.28
C LEU A 385 16.36 -8.94 26.26
N ARG A 386 15.26 -9.43 25.67
CA ARG A 386 15.27 -10.33 24.52
C ARG A 386 15.07 -9.50 23.25
N ILE A 387 15.92 -9.71 22.26
CA ILE A 387 15.87 -8.98 21.00
C ILE A 387 15.43 -9.95 19.90
N LEU A 388 14.46 -9.54 19.10
CA LEU A 388 14.03 -10.19 17.85
C LEU A 388 14.11 -9.19 16.71
N SER A 389 14.70 -9.58 15.59
CA SER A 389 14.94 -8.67 14.46
C SER A 389 14.27 -9.15 13.19
N GLN A 390 13.66 -8.22 12.45
CA GLN A 390 13.15 -8.45 11.12
C GLN A 390 14.29 -8.60 10.13
N SER A 391 14.25 -9.64 9.28
CA SER A 391 15.11 -9.75 8.10
C SER A 391 14.36 -9.34 6.82
N SER A 392 15.10 -8.95 5.78
CA SER A 392 14.54 -8.57 4.48
C SER A 392 13.90 -9.75 3.73
N GLU A 393 14.31 -10.98 4.05
CA GLU A 393 13.96 -12.21 3.32
C GLU A 393 12.98 -13.11 4.07
N MET A 394 12.37 -12.60 5.17
CA MET A 394 11.39 -13.37 5.94
C MET A 394 10.25 -13.90 5.09
N SER A 395 10.01 -15.20 5.12
CA SER A 395 8.82 -15.84 4.58
C SER A 395 7.54 -15.44 5.33
N ILE A 396 6.38 -15.82 4.81
CA ILE A 396 5.08 -15.56 5.49
C ILE A 396 5.04 -16.31 6.83
N GLU A 397 5.54 -17.55 6.85
CA GLU A 397 5.59 -18.41 8.04
C GLU A 397 6.51 -17.81 9.11
N GLU A 398 7.69 -17.34 8.73
CA GLU A 398 8.65 -16.70 9.63
C GLU A 398 8.09 -15.41 10.23
N ARG A 399 7.36 -14.62 9.43
CA ARG A 399 6.62 -13.43 9.92
C ARG A 399 5.55 -13.81 10.93
N GLY A 400 4.82 -14.89 10.68
CA GLY A 400 3.84 -15.44 11.62
C GLY A 400 4.48 -15.90 12.92
N ALA A 401 5.62 -16.59 12.85
CA ALA A 401 6.37 -17.03 14.02
C ALA A 401 6.94 -15.85 14.84
N PHE A 402 7.45 -14.82 14.15
CA PHE A 402 7.92 -13.59 14.80
C PHE A 402 6.78 -12.93 15.58
N LEU A 403 5.59 -12.79 15.02
CA LEU A 403 4.43 -12.17 15.67
C LEU A 403 3.89 -12.97 16.84
N LYS A 404 3.93 -14.29 16.79
CA LYS A 404 3.48 -15.14 17.92
C LYS A 404 4.20 -14.80 19.22
N HIS A 405 5.47 -14.39 19.17
CA HIS A 405 6.20 -13.97 20.37
C HIS A 405 5.62 -12.72 21.05
N PHE A 406 4.87 -11.90 20.33
CA PHE A 406 4.24 -10.69 20.85
C PHE A 406 2.76 -10.88 21.22
N GLN A 407 2.14 -12.01 20.84
CA GLN A 407 0.75 -12.31 21.16
C GLN A 407 0.58 -12.85 22.59
N GLU A 408 1.60 -13.50 23.12
CA GLU A 408 1.58 -13.97 24.50
C GLU A 408 1.95 -12.80 25.43
N PRO A 409 1.09 -12.42 26.39
CA PRO A 409 1.44 -11.37 27.34
C PRO A 409 2.70 -11.75 28.11
N PRO A 410 3.59 -10.79 28.39
CA PRO A 410 4.80 -11.06 29.13
C PRO A 410 4.44 -11.62 30.51
N SER A 411 5.06 -12.75 30.87
CA SER A 411 4.85 -13.32 32.21
C SER A 411 5.22 -12.27 33.27
N GLN A 412 4.25 -11.83 34.05
CA GLN A 412 4.45 -10.84 35.13
C GLN A 412 5.54 -11.28 36.17
N ARG A 413 5.82 -12.60 36.22
CA ARG A 413 6.90 -13.16 37.07
C ARG A 413 8.28 -13.02 36.43
N ALA A 414 8.39 -12.86 35.11
CA ALA A 414 9.68 -12.98 34.40
C ALA A 414 10.37 -11.65 34.24
N ARG A 415 10.07 -10.54 34.77
CA ARG A 415 10.79 -9.23 34.70
C ARG A 415 11.62 -9.02 33.39
N LYS A 416 11.20 -9.66 32.27
CA LYS A 416 11.90 -9.62 30.99
C LYS A 416 11.11 -8.83 30.00
N SER A 417 11.82 -8.03 29.21
CA SER A 417 11.25 -7.31 28.08
C SER A 417 11.60 -7.98 26.75
N LEU A 418 10.70 -7.89 25.80
CA LEU A 418 10.90 -8.30 24.41
C LEU A 418 10.94 -7.06 23.52
N LEU A 419 12.04 -6.85 22.81
CA LEU A 419 12.23 -5.77 21.86
C LEU A 419 12.27 -6.33 20.44
N GLY A 420 11.24 -6.00 19.65
CA GLY A 420 11.21 -6.28 18.21
C GLY A 420 11.83 -5.14 17.44
N LEU A 421 12.80 -5.46 16.58
CA LEU A 421 13.39 -4.49 15.66
C LEU A 421 12.80 -4.70 14.27
N ALA A 422 12.23 -3.65 13.68
CA ALA A 422 11.57 -3.72 12.37
C ALA A 422 11.85 -2.47 11.53
N VAL A 423 11.59 -2.55 10.23
CA VAL A 423 11.70 -1.40 9.31
C VAL A 423 10.36 -0.69 9.21
N LEU A 424 10.40 0.64 9.30
CA LEU A 424 9.23 1.51 9.22
C LEU A 424 8.62 1.45 7.80
N GLY A 425 7.29 1.31 7.71
CA GLY A 425 6.59 1.13 6.44
C GLY A 425 6.74 -0.29 5.84
N GLY A 426 7.38 -1.21 6.55
CA GLY A 426 7.41 -2.64 6.22
C GLY A 426 6.16 -3.39 6.71
N VAL A 427 6.15 -4.70 6.49
CA VAL A 427 5.02 -5.59 6.85
C VAL A 427 4.62 -5.46 8.33
N PHE A 428 5.58 -5.24 9.22
CA PHE A 428 5.35 -5.03 10.64
C PHE A 428 4.97 -3.58 10.99
N GLY A 429 5.24 -2.62 10.09
CA GLY A 429 4.80 -1.23 10.22
C GLY A 429 3.31 -1.03 9.95
N GLU A 430 2.64 -1.87 9.15
CA GLU A 430 1.27 -1.64 8.69
C GLU A 430 0.27 -2.81 8.93
N GLY A 431 0.73 -3.99 9.31
CA GLY A 431 -0.08 -5.22 9.30
C GLY A 431 -0.24 -5.94 10.63
N ILE A 432 0.27 -5.41 11.74
CA ILE A 432 0.23 -6.09 13.04
C ILE A 432 -0.98 -5.62 13.84
N ASP A 433 -1.79 -6.55 14.28
CA ASP A 433 -2.86 -6.33 15.24
C ASP A 433 -2.44 -6.94 16.61
N LEU A 434 -1.77 -6.13 17.43
CA LEU A 434 -1.42 -6.46 18.80
C LEU A 434 -2.31 -5.64 19.73
N VAL A 435 -3.27 -6.26 20.38
CA VAL A 435 -4.25 -5.61 21.25
C VAL A 435 -3.84 -5.73 22.70
N GLY A 436 -4.13 -4.69 23.51
CA GLY A 436 -3.95 -4.69 24.96
C GLY A 436 -2.47 -4.69 25.40
N GLU A 437 -2.15 -5.43 26.45
CA GLU A 437 -0.79 -5.52 27.02
C GLU A 437 0.25 -6.20 26.11
N SER A 438 -0.17 -6.63 24.90
CA SER A 438 0.71 -7.26 23.90
C SER A 438 1.74 -6.28 23.30
N LEU A 439 1.56 -4.97 23.48
CA LEU A 439 2.51 -3.95 23.06
C LEU A 439 2.39 -2.71 23.96
N ILE A 440 3.37 -2.45 24.80
CA ILE A 440 3.36 -1.30 25.72
C ILE A 440 4.33 -0.19 25.33
N GLY A 441 5.21 -0.43 24.35
CA GLY A 441 6.16 0.60 23.91
C GLY A 441 6.49 0.52 22.43
N VAL A 442 6.59 1.70 21.81
CA VAL A 442 7.04 1.85 20.42
C VAL A 442 8.13 2.91 20.34
N ALA A 443 9.27 2.58 19.77
CA ALA A 443 10.32 3.53 19.45
C ALA A 443 10.41 3.73 17.93
N VAL A 444 10.62 4.97 17.48
CA VAL A 444 10.89 5.29 16.09
C VAL A 444 12.25 5.97 15.98
N VAL A 445 13.18 5.33 15.26
CA VAL A 445 14.53 5.83 15.05
C VAL A 445 14.58 6.57 13.72
N GLY A 446 14.60 7.90 13.81
CA GLY A 446 14.50 8.82 12.69
C GLY A 446 13.09 9.40 12.50
N VAL A 447 12.91 10.13 11.41
CA VAL A 447 11.66 10.82 11.06
C VAL A 447 10.89 10.11 9.93
N GLY A 448 11.20 8.84 9.68
CA GLY A 448 10.44 7.99 8.78
C GLY A 448 10.61 8.26 7.27
N LEU A 449 11.51 9.15 6.85
CA LEU A 449 11.66 9.52 5.43
C LEU A 449 11.79 8.29 4.53
N PRO A 450 11.07 8.23 3.40
CA PRO A 450 11.28 7.22 2.36
C PRO A 450 12.72 7.24 1.84
N GLN A 451 13.15 6.14 1.24
CA GLN A 451 14.44 6.08 0.56
C GLN A 451 14.46 7.07 -0.61
N VAL A 452 15.63 7.70 -0.82
CA VAL A 452 15.86 8.52 -2.01
C VAL A 452 15.89 7.60 -3.23
N ASN A 453 15.03 7.88 -4.18
CA ASN A 453 14.94 7.18 -5.45
C ASN A 453 14.46 8.15 -6.55
N PRO A 454 14.67 7.82 -7.84
CA PRO A 454 14.29 8.71 -8.94
C PRO A 454 12.81 9.10 -8.96
N GLU A 455 11.91 8.21 -8.53
CA GLU A 455 10.46 8.46 -8.51
C GLU A 455 10.10 9.52 -7.45
N ASN A 456 10.67 9.40 -6.23
CA ASN A 456 10.47 10.41 -5.19
C ASN A 456 11.08 11.76 -5.57
N ASP A 457 12.21 11.77 -6.28
CA ASP A 457 12.81 13.01 -6.77
C ASP A 457 11.95 13.69 -7.85
N LEU A 458 11.28 12.91 -8.70
CA LEU A 458 10.30 13.43 -9.66
C LEU A 458 9.05 13.99 -8.98
N ILE A 459 8.55 13.32 -7.95
CA ILE A 459 7.45 13.84 -7.10
C ILE A 459 7.89 15.16 -6.46
N LYS A 460 9.09 15.19 -5.86
CA LYS A 460 9.65 16.42 -5.28
C LYS A 460 9.70 17.54 -6.30
N GLN A 461 10.26 17.29 -7.50
CA GLN A 461 10.34 18.28 -8.57
C GLN A 461 8.94 18.80 -8.94
N ARG A 462 7.98 17.90 -9.19
CA ARG A 462 6.62 18.25 -9.58
C ARG A 462 5.95 19.18 -8.57
N PHE A 463 6.02 18.86 -7.28
CA PHE A 463 5.39 19.69 -6.25
C PHE A 463 6.20 20.95 -5.92
N SER A 464 7.50 20.98 -6.20
CA SER A 464 8.30 22.24 -6.15
C SER A 464 7.91 23.22 -7.26
N GLU A 465 7.54 22.72 -8.45
CA GLU A 465 7.04 23.57 -9.56
C GLU A 465 5.66 24.19 -9.26
N LEU A 466 4.89 23.56 -8.37
CA LEU A 466 3.58 24.03 -7.91
C LEU A 466 3.68 24.90 -6.64
N ALA A 467 4.86 24.97 -6.03
CA ALA A 467 5.08 25.73 -4.81
C ALA A 467 5.07 27.23 -5.11
N ASP A 468 4.37 27.97 -4.28
CA ASP A 468 4.48 29.42 -4.24
C ASP A 468 5.83 29.83 -3.62
N ARG A 469 6.25 31.08 -3.81
CA ARG A 469 7.51 31.61 -3.21
C ARG A 469 7.52 31.52 -1.68
N GLU A 470 6.38 31.36 -1.06
CA GLU A 470 6.21 31.29 0.39
C GLU A 470 6.54 29.90 0.98
N ASP A 471 6.49 28.82 0.18
CA ASP A 471 6.82 27.47 0.65
C ASP A 471 7.80 26.74 -0.29
N PRO A 472 9.08 27.11 -0.30
CA PRO A 472 10.09 26.50 -1.18
C PRO A 472 10.37 25.01 -0.86
N GLU A 473 9.95 24.54 0.30
CA GLU A 473 10.15 23.17 0.78
C GLU A 473 8.98 22.23 0.44
N LEU A 474 7.91 22.75 -0.15
CA LEU A 474 6.68 21.99 -0.45
C LEU A 474 6.96 20.68 -1.20
N GLY A 475 7.80 20.74 -2.23
CA GLY A 475 8.16 19.55 -2.99
C GLY A 475 8.83 18.48 -2.14
N PHE A 476 9.75 18.88 -1.25
CA PHE A 476 10.39 17.95 -0.32
C PHE A 476 9.37 17.38 0.69
N ASP A 477 8.43 18.19 1.14
CA ASP A 477 7.40 17.75 2.07
C ASP A 477 6.49 16.71 1.45
N PHE A 478 6.04 16.93 0.21
CA PHE A 478 5.19 15.98 -0.51
C PHE A 478 5.87 14.65 -0.82
N ALA A 479 7.17 14.67 -1.16
CA ALA A 479 7.90 13.47 -1.53
C ALA A 479 8.45 12.69 -0.32
N TYR A 480 8.80 13.39 0.76
CA TYR A 480 9.57 12.80 1.84
C TYR A 480 8.98 13.03 3.23
N THR A 481 8.74 14.31 3.64
CA THR A 481 8.37 14.63 5.02
C THR A 481 7.00 14.06 5.39
N TYR A 482 5.98 14.34 4.60
CA TYR A 482 4.61 13.91 4.90
C TYR A 482 4.42 12.40 4.82
N PRO A 483 4.88 11.71 3.76
CA PRO A 483 4.83 10.24 3.73
C PRO A 483 5.62 9.60 4.87
N GLY A 484 6.77 10.18 5.21
CA GLY A 484 7.60 9.71 6.33
C GLY A 484 6.91 9.84 7.66
N PHE A 485 6.37 11.02 7.94
CA PHE A 485 5.70 11.28 9.21
C PHE A 485 4.40 10.49 9.37
N ASN A 486 3.68 10.22 8.29
CA ASN A 486 2.51 9.33 8.32
C ASN A 486 2.87 7.92 8.82
N ARG A 487 4.04 7.40 8.46
CA ARG A 487 4.53 6.12 8.98
C ARG A 487 4.84 6.20 10.49
N VAL A 488 5.35 7.35 10.95
CA VAL A 488 5.57 7.59 12.40
C VAL A 488 4.23 7.59 13.13
N LEU A 489 3.21 8.30 12.61
CA LEU A 489 1.86 8.31 13.18
C LEU A 489 1.25 6.90 13.25
N GLN A 490 1.41 6.11 12.20
CA GLN A 490 0.94 4.73 12.16
C GLN A 490 1.64 3.82 13.16
N ALA A 491 2.95 3.99 13.35
CA ALA A 491 3.72 3.23 14.32
C ALA A 491 3.30 3.55 15.77
N VAL A 492 3.16 4.83 16.11
CA VAL A 492 2.70 5.29 17.43
C VAL A 492 1.24 4.92 17.68
N GLY A 493 0.38 5.03 16.66
CA GLY A 493 -1.06 4.69 16.74
C GLY A 493 -1.35 3.22 17.06
N ARG A 494 -0.33 2.37 17.15
CA ARG A 494 -0.48 0.96 17.58
C ARG A 494 -0.57 0.76 19.07
N LEU A 495 -0.14 1.77 19.84
CA LEU A 495 -0.08 1.66 21.30
C LEU A 495 -1.44 1.75 21.97
N ILE A 496 -2.32 2.61 21.43
CA ILE A 496 -3.62 2.88 22.06
C ILE A 496 -4.72 2.54 21.06
N ARG A 497 -5.49 1.49 21.36
CA ARG A 497 -6.58 0.98 20.53
C ARG A 497 -7.91 0.88 21.26
N THR A 498 -7.83 0.84 22.59
CA THR A 498 -9.00 0.84 23.47
C THR A 498 -8.84 1.95 24.52
N GLU A 499 -9.92 2.29 25.21
CA GLU A 499 -9.91 3.28 26.30
C GLU A 499 -9.04 2.85 27.48
N SER A 500 -8.81 1.56 27.64
CA SER A 500 -8.00 0.99 28.73
C SER A 500 -6.53 0.77 28.35
N ASP A 501 -6.18 0.87 27.07
CA ASP A 501 -4.78 0.70 26.65
C ASP A 501 -3.93 1.84 27.16
N ARG A 502 -2.71 1.49 27.60
CA ARG A 502 -1.71 2.44 28.07
C ARG A 502 -0.35 2.07 27.54
N GLY A 503 0.34 3.04 26.94
CA GLY A 503 1.62 2.77 26.30
C GLY A 503 2.51 4.00 26.18
N MET A 504 3.76 3.77 25.84
CA MET A 504 4.75 4.84 25.69
C MET A 504 5.40 4.81 24.31
N ALA A 505 5.44 5.96 23.64
CA ALA A 505 6.15 6.15 22.40
C ALA A 505 7.46 6.93 22.63
N LEU A 506 8.51 6.55 21.91
CA LEU A 506 9.81 7.22 21.91
C LEU A 506 10.21 7.59 20.47
N LEU A 507 10.31 8.89 20.20
CA LEU A 507 10.79 9.40 18.90
C LEU A 507 12.24 9.85 19.06
N ILE A 508 13.15 9.29 18.24
CA ILE A 508 14.60 9.55 18.35
C ILE A 508 15.09 10.24 17.09
N ASP A 509 15.23 11.54 17.12
CA ASP A 509 15.92 12.35 16.09
C ASP A 509 16.02 13.83 16.48
N GLU A 510 17.16 14.49 16.16
CA GLU A 510 17.35 15.92 16.39
C GLU A 510 16.36 16.80 15.60
N ARG A 511 15.84 16.34 14.47
CA ARG A 511 14.92 17.07 13.59
C ARG A 511 13.55 17.32 14.22
N TYR A 512 13.14 16.57 15.22
CA TYR A 512 11.90 16.82 15.96
C TYR A 512 11.91 18.15 16.73
N ARG A 513 13.07 18.82 16.88
CA ARG A 513 13.15 20.20 17.38
C ARG A 513 12.63 21.23 16.39
N GLN A 514 12.67 20.92 15.11
CA GLN A 514 12.32 21.86 14.04
C GLN A 514 10.80 22.07 14.00
N HIS A 515 10.37 23.32 13.78
CA HIS A 515 8.97 23.68 13.67
C HIS A 515 8.22 22.85 12.63
N ARG A 516 8.87 22.57 11.50
CA ARG A 516 8.38 21.75 10.41
C ARG A 516 7.86 20.36 10.85
N TYR A 517 8.51 19.71 11.77
CA TYR A 517 8.09 18.41 12.30
C TYR A 517 7.09 18.56 13.45
N LYS A 518 7.27 19.58 14.32
CA LYS A 518 6.37 19.81 15.47
C LYS A 518 4.94 20.09 15.01
N GLN A 519 4.76 20.85 13.95
CA GLN A 519 3.42 21.15 13.40
C GLN A 519 2.68 19.93 12.83
N LEU A 520 3.38 18.80 12.58
CA LEU A 520 2.78 17.55 12.12
C LEU A 520 2.26 16.69 13.27
N PHE A 521 2.61 17.01 14.51
CA PHE A 521 2.12 16.28 15.67
C PHE A 521 0.60 16.46 15.80
N PRO A 522 -0.15 15.39 16.08
CA PRO A 522 -1.56 15.50 16.44
C PRO A 522 -1.74 16.40 17.66
N GLU A 523 -2.85 17.15 17.70
CA GLU A 523 -3.13 18.10 18.79
C GLU A 523 -3.22 17.46 20.17
N TRP A 524 -3.62 16.17 20.21
CA TRP A 524 -3.71 15.39 21.45
C TRP A 524 -2.38 14.80 21.90
N TRP A 525 -1.31 14.91 21.12
CA TRP A 525 0.01 14.50 21.55
C TRP A 525 0.59 15.50 22.53
N GLN A 526 1.09 14.99 23.66
CA GLN A 526 1.76 15.79 24.69
C GLN A 526 3.23 15.36 24.79
N PRO A 527 4.10 15.82 23.87
CA PRO A 527 5.48 15.37 23.80
C PRO A 527 6.30 15.93 24.97
N THR A 528 7.00 15.04 25.68
CA THR A 528 8.04 15.40 26.65
C THR A 528 9.39 15.27 25.97
N VAL A 529 10.13 16.39 25.88
CA VAL A 529 11.48 16.41 25.31
C VAL A 529 12.47 15.89 26.33
N VAL A 530 13.22 14.84 25.97
CA VAL A 530 14.30 14.27 26.77
C VAL A 530 15.63 14.42 26.03
N ARG A 531 16.70 14.67 26.77
CA ARG A 531 18.05 14.91 26.22
C ARG A 531 19.09 13.91 26.72
N SER A 532 18.77 13.22 27.79
CA SER A 532 19.64 12.22 28.40
C SER A 532 18.86 10.95 28.76
N ILE A 533 19.58 9.88 28.99
CA ILE A 533 19.02 8.63 29.51
C ILE A 533 18.38 8.86 30.90
N HIS A 534 18.97 9.73 31.72
CA HIS A 534 18.44 10.07 33.05
C HIS A 534 17.07 10.75 32.95
N ASP A 535 16.95 11.82 32.11
CA ASP A 535 15.66 12.50 31.90
C ASP A 535 14.58 11.53 31.38
N MET A 536 14.99 10.60 30.50
CA MET A 536 14.11 9.60 29.96
C MET A 536 13.62 8.63 31.06
N THR A 537 14.52 8.13 31.89
CA THR A 537 14.19 7.19 32.97
C THR A 537 13.24 7.82 33.97
N ASP A 538 13.50 9.04 34.41
CA ASP A 538 12.64 9.77 35.37
C ASP A 538 11.23 9.97 34.79
N THR A 539 11.15 10.34 33.53
CA THR A 539 9.86 10.53 32.84
C THR A 539 9.09 9.22 32.67
N GLN A 540 9.79 8.12 32.33
CA GLN A 540 9.18 6.79 32.26
C GLN A 540 8.63 6.33 33.61
N GLU A 541 9.41 6.47 34.68
CA GLU A 541 8.98 6.11 36.02
C GLU A 541 7.75 6.92 36.45
N ALA A 542 7.76 8.23 36.23
CA ALA A 542 6.61 9.09 36.53
C ALA A 542 5.35 8.65 35.76
N PHE A 543 5.48 8.36 34.45
CA PHE A 543 4.36 7.88 33.66
C PHE A 543 3.78 6.56 34.15
N TRP A 544 4.62 5.59 34.47
CA TRP A 544 4.15 4.26 34.90
C TRP A 544 3.68 4.18 36.39
N ARG A 545 4.09 5.12 37.24
CA ARG A 545 3.60 5.23 38.64
C ARG A 545 2.19 5.82 38.73
N ASN A 546 1.86 6.77 37.89
CA ASN A 546 0.53 7.41 37.87
C ASN A 546 -0.47 6.46 37.18
N ARG A 547 -1.22 5.67 37.95
CA ARG A 547 -2.29 4.81 37.48
C ARG A 547 -3.61 5.56 37.42
#